data_4b70b947572fb315be25da1d17daa658
#
_entry.id   4b70b947572fb315be25da1d17daa658
#
_cell.length_a   1.000
_cell.length_b   1.000
_cell.length_c   1.000
_cell.angle_alpha   90.00
_cell.angle_beta   90.00
_cell.angle_gamma   90.00
#
_symmetry.space_group_name_H-M   'P 1'
#
loop_
_entity.id
_entity.type
_entity.pdbx_description
1 polymer ?
#
loop_
_entity_poly.entity_id
_entity_poly.type
_entity_poly.pdbx_seq_one_letter_code
_entity_poly.pdbx_strand_id
1 'polypeptide(L)'
;MPEIKKMLKFLKTAGIDGIFINSFAILEAIKVFKLPFKVIVDSYFDIHNLAGIDFINSFHKVDGIIITEEIYMKNIAKIKKYTKLPLAIDSDNLPWCAEDIKKLKAIDNVVIKGKFANSEEILEGIELVENILEKPKLFKNQKLPFKHVRKSIYQTNHFSGEMVSAEGKDFKFSRNIHKFEWDVKRTKIPAKIDYNEKYRLNLRLSELAQVDELGKYIKKIGVNPIYSIEYGEILATCDLVSSSFSELITKVRKFCFDNGIKFQLSTPKILIERDFDRVYEYVKQLLLAEPAPDSLIINNIGYFWAVINDSDINHIPIEIGQGINLLNSLSIKCLNNLAPIDTVDFTSFKDMESAIKTIKKIKNDIPNLKYTIAGNKKVPSMGLCPLNNDSAIISRLSCKAPCHKGGFALKDPSLKKVFPFTCDGFCRMHMFEDTVMQDFSCVKELYDAGVNEFVFDFSALDSKYVPILLNEFFSANPD
;
A
#
# COMPACT_ATOMS: atom_id res chain seq x y z
N MET A 1 -4.06 4.72 25.66
CA MET A 1 -2.88 5.31 26.39
C MET A 1 -2.58 4.65 27.75
N PRO A 2 -3.50 4.46 28.71
CA PRO A 2 -3.15 3.89 30.02
C PRO A 2 -2.53 2.48 29.96
N GLU A 3 -3.09 1.60 29.14
CA GLU A 3 -2.58 0.23 28.95
C GLU A 3 -1.19 0.21 28.32
N ILE A 4 -0.97 1.00 27.27
CA ILE A 4 0.35 1.14 26.63
C ILE A 4 1.37 1.66 27.66
N LYS A 5 0.99 2.66 28.46
CA LYS A 5 1.85 3.17 29.53
C LYS A 5 2.23 2.09 30.55
N LYS A 6 1.25 1.28 30.97
CA LYS A 6 1.47 0.17 31.90
C LYS A 6 2.42 -0.86 31.32
N MET A 7 2.20 -1.27 30.08
CA MET A 7 3.05 -2.21 29.36
C MET A 7 4.48 -1.68 29.22
N LEU A 8 4.66 -0.47 28.73
CA LEU A 8 5.99 0.14 28.56
C LEU A 8 6.73 0.29 29.90
N LYS A 9 6.03 0.70 30.97
CA LYS A 9 6.63 0.76 32.29
C LYS A 9 7.07 -0.63 32.79
N PHE A 10 6.27 -1.66 32.57
CA PHE A 10 6.62 -3.04 32.90
C PHE A 10 7.88 -3.47 32.16
N LEU A 11 7.98 -3.25 30.84
CA LEU A 11 9.19 -3.56 30.06
C LEU A 11 10.43 -2.86 30.62
N LYS A 12 10.31 -1.60 31.02
CA LYS A 12 11.43 -0.88 31.64
C LYS A 12 11.85 -1.47 32.98
N THR A 13 10.86 -1.83 33.81
CA THR A 13 11.14 -2.48 35.11
C THR A 13 11.77 -3.86 34.92
N ALA A 14 11.42 -4.57 33.85
CA ALA A 14 12.01 -5.85 33.48
C ALA A 14 13.45 -5.74 32.91
N GLY A 15 14.03 -4.53 32.84
CA GLY A 15 15.40 -4.31 32.40
C GLY A 15 15.57 -4.24 30.87
N ILE A 16 14.49 -4.04 30.13
CA ILE A 16 14.57 -3.87 28.67
C ILE A 16 15.16 -2.49 28.33
N ASP A 17 16.23 -2.47 27.57
CA ASP A 17 16.93 -1.23 27.17
C ASP A 17 16.41 -0.62 25.89
N GLY A 18 15.93 -1.44 24.94
CA GLY A 18 15.45 -0.97 23.65
C GLY A 18 14.26 -1.77 23.14
N ILE A 19 13.49 -1.16 22.24
CA ILE A 19 12.31 -1.78 21.63
C ILE A 19 12.28 -1.54 20.13
N PHE A 20 11.85 -2.57 19.40
CA PHE A 20 11.44 -2.43 18.01
C PHE A 20 9.99 -1.96 17.98
N ILE A 21 9.72 -0.94 17.18
CA ILE A 21 8.37 -0.37 17.07
C ILE A 21 7.88 -0.44 15.63
N ASN A 22 6.60 -0.74 15.50
CA ASN A 22 5.86 -0.77 14.23
C ASN A 22 4.57 0.04 14.26
N SER A 23 4.45 0.97 15.20
CA SER A 23 3.22 1.76 15.39
C SER A 23 3.52 3.17 15.88
N PHE A 24 2.93 4.17 15.22
CA PHE A 24 2.98 5.58 15.66
C PHE A 24 2.44 5.75 17.09
N ALA A 25 1.45 4.93 17.48
CA ALA A 25 0.89 4.97 18.82
C ALA A 25 1.92 4.64 19.91
N ILE A 26 2.82 3.69 19.66
CA ILE A 26 3.89 3.33 20.61
C ILE A 26 4.95 4.43 20.63
N LEU A 27 5.33 4.94 19.46
CA LEU A 27 6.29 6.03 19.34
C LEU A 27 5.83 7.27 20.10
N GLU A 28 4.56 7.66 19.92
CA GLU A 28 3.96 8.77 20.65
C GLU A 28 3.90 8.51 22.17
N ALA A 29 3.55 7.29 22.59
CA ALA A 29 3.53 6.94 24.00
C ALA A 29 4.91 7.05 24.66
N ILE A 30 5.98 6.62 23.99
CA ILE A 30 7.35 6.77 24.48
C ILE A 30 7.69 8.26 24.66
N LYS A 31 7.38 9.07 23.67
CA LYS A 31 7.58 10.52 23.69
C LYS A 31 6.82 11.19 24.84
N VAL A 32 5.51 10.97 24.92
CA VAL A 32 4.63 11.57 25.93
C VAL A 32 5.01 11.16 27.36
N PHE A 33 5.33 9.89 27.54
CA PHE A 33 5.70 9.38 28.88
C PHE A 33 7.18 9.52 29.21
N LYS A 34 7.99 10.05 28.29
CA LYS A 34 9.44 10.27 28.44
C LYS A 34 10.17 9.02 28.91
N LEU A 35 9.85 7.87 28.29
CA LEU A 35 10.45 6.58 28.67
C LEU A 35 11.82 6.43 28.01
N PRO A 36 12.86 6.03 28.77
CA PRO A 36 14.24 5.99 28.30
C PRO A 36 14.56 4.66 27.57
N PHE A 37 13.83 4.38 26.49
CA PHE A 37 14.14 3.25 25.62
C PHE A 37 15.03 3.69 24.46
N LYS A 38 15.93 2.81 24.02
CA LYS A 38 16.43 2.86 22.65
C LYS A 38 15.29 2.45 21.71
N VAL A 39 15.03 3.26 20.70
CA VAL A 39 13.92 3.05 19.78
C VAL A 39 14.46 2.70 18.40
N ILE A 40 14.11 1.51 17.92
CA ILE A 40 14.42 1.07 16.57
C ILE A 40 13.09 0.95 15.80
N VAL A 41 13.02 1.66 14.69
CA VAL A 41 11.83 1.64 13.82
C VAL A 41 11.88 0.41 12.95
N ASP A 42 10.81 -0.39 12.99
CA ASP A 42 10.67 -1.61 12.20
C ASP A 42 10.34 -1.30 10.72
N SER A 43 10.66 -2.23 9.84
CA SER A 43 10.34 -2.19 8.41
C SER A 43 8.85 -1.96 8.11
N TYR A 44 7.95 -2.33 9.00
CA TYR A 44 6.50 -2.09 8.89
C TYR A 44 6.08 -0.62 8.93
N PHE A 45 6.99 0.31 9.19
CA PHE A 45 6.72 1.75 8.98
C PHE A 45 6.78 2.17 7.52
N ASP A 46 7.16 1.26 6.63
CA ASP A 46 7.24 1.49 5.18
C ASP A 46 8.07 2.76 4.83
N ILE A 47 9.25 2.90 5.46
CA ILE A 47 10.17 4.01 5.20
C ILE A 47 10.96 3.71 3.93
N HIS A 48 10.56 4.31 2.81
CA HIS A 48 11.12 4.03 1.49
C HIS A 48 12.12 5.09 0.98
N ASN A 49 12.17 6.26 1.61
CA ASN A 49 12.87 7.45 1.10
C ASN A 49 13.37 8.36 2.22
N LEU A 50 14.14 9.39 1.85
CA LEU A 50 14.70 10.37 2.81
C LEU A 50 13.62 11.15 3.53
N ALA A 51 12.55 11.53 2.86
CA ALA A 51 11.45 12.26 3.50
C ALA A 51 10.77 11.44 4.61
N GLY A 52 10.68 10.11 4.46
CA GLY A 52 10.22 9.21 5.52
C GLY A 52 11.17 9.17 6.73
N ILE A 53 12.47 9.26 6.49
CA ILE A 53 13.47 9.37 7.58
C ILE A 53 13.34 10.72 8.29
N ASP A 54 13.17 11.81 7.56
CA ASP A 54 12.97 13.12 8.13
C ASP A 54 11.69 13.20 8.96
N PHE A 55 10.62 12.57 8.48
CA PHE A 55 9.39 12.42 9.24
C PHE A 55 9.64 11.76 10.59
N ILE A 56 10.28 10.58 10.61
CA ILE A 56 10.55 9.86 11.85
C ILE A 56 11.44 10.68 12.80
N ASN A 57 12.50 11.30 12.28
CA ASN A 57 13.40 12.13 13.08
C ASN A 57 12.71 13.37 13.68
N SER A 58 11.76 13.95 12.96
CA SER A 58 10.99 15.10 13.44
C SER A 58 9.95 14.69 14.49
N PHE A 59 9.39 13.49 14.34
CA PHE A 59 8.37 12.98 15.24
C PHE A 59 8.96 12.53 16.57
N HIS A 60 10.05 11.76 16.55
CA HIS A 60 10.78 11.32 17.74
C HIS A 60 12.21 10.94 17.40
N LYS A 61 13.14 11.23 18.33
CA LYS A 61 14.50 10.72 18.19
C LYS A 61 14.50 9.20 18.24
N VAL A 62 15.01 8.56 17.18
CA VAL A 62 15.16 7.12 17.07
C VAL A 62 16.65 6.73 17.07
N ASP A 63 16.95 5.50 17.48
CA ASP A 63 18.32 4.98 17.60
C ASP A 63 18.71 4.08 16.42
N GLY A 64 17.75 3.74 15.55
CA GLY A 64 18.02 2.96 14.34
C GLY A 64 16.74 2.71 13.53
N ILE A 65 16.93 2.26 12.30
CA ILE A 65 15.85 1.95 11.34
C ILE A 65 16.13 0.61 10.69
N ILE A 66 15.16 -0.30 10.68
CA ILE A 66 15.15 -1.47 9.81
C ILE A 66 14.54 -1.06 8.48
N ILE A 67 15.33 -1.16 7.43
CA ILE A 67 14.94 -0.78 6.08
C ILE A 67 13.99 -1.81 5.49
N THR A 68 12.96 -1.35 4.79
CA THR A 68 11.99 -2.21 4.12
C THR A 68 12.65 -2.97 2.95
N GLU A 69 12.05 -4.10 2.58
CA GLU A 69 12.55 -4.98 1.52
C GLU A 69 12.47 -4.36 0.13
N GLU A 70 11.64 -3.34 -0.05
CA GLU A 70 11.41 -2.68 -1.32
C GLU A 70 12.53 -1.74 -1.75
N ILE A 71 13.52 -1.49 -0.87
CA ILE A 71 14.60 -0.53 -1.16
C ILE A 71 15.83 -1.23 -1.73
N TYR A 72 16.23 -0.81 -2.93
CA TYR A 72 17.47 -1.29 -3.56
C TYR A 72 18.72 -0.79 -2.83
N MET A 73 19.78 -1.62 -2.77
CA MET A 73 21.03 -1.32 -2.08
C MET A 73 21.66 0.02 -2.47
N LYS A 74 21.56 0.44 -3.74
CA LYS A 74 22.07 1.75 -4.17
C LYS A 74 21.33 2.92 -3.51
N ASN A 75 20.03 2.76 -3.27
CA ASN A 75 19.22 3.75 -2.56
C ASN A 75 19.53 3.74 -1.07
N ILE A 76 19.78 2.57 -0.48
CA ILE A 76 20.23 2.45 0.92
C ILE A 76 21.55 3.20 1.10
N ALA A 77 22.50 3.09 0.18
CA ALA A 77 23.75 3.83 0.24
C ALA A 77 23.55 5.36 0.18
N LYS A 78 22.57 5.85 -0.60
CA LYS A 78 22.18 7.27 -0.62
C LYS A 78 21.60 7.68 0.73
N ILE A 79 20.69 6.89 1.28
CA ILE A 79 20.10 7.10 2.60
C ILE A 79 21.17 7.14 3.68
N LYS A 80 22.13 6.17 3.67
CA LYS A 80 23.22 6.10 4.67
C LYS A 80 24.13 7.32 4.63
N LYS A 81 24.37 7.91 3.47
CA LYS A 81 25.12 9.17 3.34
C LYS A 81 24.40 10.36 3.96
N TYR A 82 23.07 10.34 3.92
CA TYR A 82 22.23 11.41 4.42
C TYR A 82 22.03 11.34 5.93
N THR A 83 21.76 10.14 6.46
CA THR A 83 21.48 9.96 7.88
C THR A 83 22.66 9.31 8.63
N LYS A 84 22.88 9.77 9.89
CA LYS A 84 23.82 9.13 10.82
C LYS A 84 23.18 7.98 11.60
N LEU A 85 21.88 7.73 11.41
CA LEU A 85 21.18 6.64 12.09
C LEU A 85 21.77 5.29 11.68
N PRO A 86 21.93 4.35 12.62
CA PRO A 86 22.19 2.96 12.30
C PRO A 86 21.08 2.40 11.41
N LEU A 87 21.48 1.81 10.27
CA LEU A 87 20.58 1.15 9.36
C LEU A 87 20.72 -0.36 9.50
N ALA A 88 19.60 -1.05 9.58
CA ALA A 88 19.54 -2.50 9.65
C ALA A 88 18.72 -3.06 8.49
N ILE A 89 19.01 -4.33 8.14
CA ILE A 89 18.16 -5.11 7.23
C ILE A 89 17.81 -6.45 7.87
N ASP A 90 16.73 -7.06 7.44
CA ASP A 90 16.39 -8.41 7.80
C ASP A 90 17.36 -9.42 7.15
N SER A 91 17.71 -10.49 7.88
CA SER A 91 18.59 -11.56 7.40
C SER A 91 18.11 -12.20 6.08
N ASP A 92 16.80 -12.19 5.86
CA ASP A 92 16.18 -12.76 4.65
C ASP A 92 16.60 -12.05 3.38
N ASN A 93 16.97 -10.77 3.49
CA ASN A 93 17.44 -9.94 2.37
C ASN A 93 18.94 -10.07 2.09
N LEU A 94 19.69 -10.64 3.02
CA LEU A 94 21.16 -10.78 2.92
C LEU A 94 21.64 -11.48 1.65
N PRO A 95 21.04 -12.60 1.20
CA PRO A 95 21.54 -13.31 0.02
C PRO A 95 21.53 -12.48 -1.25
N TRP A 96 20.61 -11.52 -1.31
CA TRP A 96 20.41 -10.67 -2.47
C TRP A 96 21.32 -9.46 -2.49
N CYS A 97 21.81 -9.04 -1.33
CA CYS A 97 22.53 -7.77 -1.18
C CYS A 97 23.89 -7.88 -0.48
N ALA A 98 24.33 -9.09 -0.08
CA ALA A 98 25.56 -9.28 0.71
C ALA A 98 26.81 -8.69 0.02
N GLU A 99 26.93 -8.84 -1.30
CA GLU A 99 28.07 -8.27 -2.05
C GLU A 99 28.03 -6.74 -2.05
N ASP A 100 26.84 -6.17 -2.18
CA ASP A 100 26.63 -4.72 -2.17
C ASP A 100 26.82 -4.13 -0.77
N ILE A 101 26.36 -4.85 0.28
CA ILE A 101 26.61 -4.46 1.69
C ILE A 101 28.11 -4.30 1.93
N LYS A 102 28.91 -5.30 1.53
CA LYS A 102 30.35 -5.27 1.72
C LYS A 102 31.01 -4.12 0.97
N LYS A 103 30.59 -3.86 -0.27
CA LYS A 103 31.11 -2.77 -1.09
C LYS A 103 30.73 -1.38 -0.59
N LEU A 104 29.48 -1.22 -0.20
CA LEU A 104 28.89 0.09 0.07
C LEU A 104 28.98 0.50 1.54
N LYS A 105 29.24 -0.43 2.44
CA LYS A 105 29.25 -0.20 3.91
C LYS A 105 27.97 0.56 4.37
N ALA A 106 26.86 0.24 3.75
CA ALA A 106 25.63 1.01 3.90
C ALA A 106 24.71 0.48 5.03
N ILE A 107 25.02 -0.71 5.55
CA ILE A 107 24.26 -1.36 6.61
C ILE A 107 25.14 -1.55 7.82
N ASP A 108 24.64 -1.19 8.99
CA ASP A 108 25.34 -1.31 10.27
C ASP A 108 24.99 -2.61 10.99
N ASN A 109 23.76 -3.12 10.80
CA ASN A 109 23.23 -4.27 11.53
C ASN A 109 22.41 -5.17 10.61
N VAL A 110 22.41 -6.47 10.95
CA VAL A 110 21.51 -7.46 10.37
C VAL A 110 20.60 -7.99 11.46
N VAL A 111 19.30 -8.01 11.21
CA VAL A 111 18.30 -8.52 12.14
C VAL A 111 17.95 -9.95 11.74
N ILE A 112 18.20 -10.90 12.63
CA ILE A 112 17.79 -12.30 12.45
C ILE A 112 16.44 -12.50 13.12
N LYS A 113 15.42 -12.78 12.32
CA LYS A 113 14.05 -13.03 12.80
C LYS A 113 13.90 -14.49 13.21
N GLY A 114 14.15 -14.78 14.49
CA GLY A 114 14.05 -16.13 15.07
C GLY A 114 12.68 -16.48 15.65
N LYS A 115 11.60 -15.78 15.30
CA LYS A 115 10.28 -15.89 15.97
C LYS A 115 9.69 -17.32 15.96
N PHE A 116 10.03 -18.12 14.97
CA PHE A 116 9.55 -19.49 14.82
C PHE A 116 10.70 -20.53 14.76
N ALA A 117 11.92 -20.10 15.03
CA ALA A 117 13.11 -20.93 15.00
C ALA A 117 13.47 -21.42 16.42
N ASN A 118 13.99 -22.64 16.52
CA ASN A 118 14.59 -23.12 17.75
C ASN A 118 16.02 -22.57 17.93
N SER A 119 16.67 -22.87 19.06
CA SER A 119 17.99 -22.32 19.36
C SER A 119 19.09 -22.78 18.38
N GLU A 120 19.01 -24.02 17.87
CA GLU A 120 19.96 -24.52 16.87
C GLU A 120 19.79 -23.81 15.53
N GLU A 121 18.56 -23.67 15.06
CA GLU A 121 18.25 -22.93 13.82
C GLU A 121 18.69 -21.45 13.90
N ILE A 122 18.61 -20.84 15.09
CA ILE A 122 19.11 -19.46 15.29
C ILE A 122 20.64 -19.42 15.19
N LEU A 123 21.33 -20.38 15.80
CA LEU A 123 22.81 -20.45 15.75
C LEU A 123 23.28 -20.71 14.32
N GLU A 124 22.69 -21.68 13.62
CA GLU A 124 22.98 -21.92 12.20
C GLU A 124 22.73 -20.68 11.35
N GLY A 125 21.67 -19.94 11.68
CA GLY A 125 21.35 -18.66 11.05
C GLY A 125 22.43 -17.60 11.26
N ILE A 126 22.98 -17.48 12.45
CA ILE A 126 24.07 -16.57 12.78
C ILE A 126 25.33 -16.92 12.00
N GLU A 127 25.75 -18.19 12.07
CA GLU A 127 26.91 -18.67 11.33
C GLU A 127 26.82 -18.45 9.83
N LEU A 128 25.61 -18.67 9.29
CA LEU A 128 25.36 -18.43 7.87
C LEU A 128 25.45 -16.95 7.50
N VAL A 129 24.88 -16.06 8.32
CA VAL A 129 24.99 -14.61 8.13
C VAL A 129 26.45 -14.17 8.14
N GLU A 130 27.25 -14.65 9.10
CA GLU A 130 28.67 -14.37 9.17
C GLU A 130 29.43 -14.85 7.92
N ASN A 131 29.17 -16.09 7.49
CA ASN A 131 29.75 -16.64 6.27
C ASN A 131 29.40 -15.87 5.02
N ILE A 132 28.10 -15.42 4.90
CA ILE A 132 27.64 -14.59 3.77
C ILE A 132 28.37 -13.25 3.75
N LEU A 133 28.55 -12.62 4.90
CA LEU A 133 29.23 -11.33 5.00
C LEU A 133 30.71 -11.44 4.73
N GLU A 134 31.36 -12.55 5.13
CA GLU A 134 32.76 -12.79 4.85
C GLU A 134 33.05 -13.11 3.38
N LYS A 135 32.25 -13.98 2.78
CA LYS A 135 32.43 -14.52 1.42
C LYS A 135 31.20 -14.36 0.51
N PRO A 136 30.74 -13.14 0.30
CA PRO A 136 29.43 -12.90 -0.35
C PRO A 136 29.33 -13.47 -1.77
N LYS A 137 30.44 -13.58 -2.51
CA LYS A 137 30.45 -14.13 -3.86
C LYS A 137 30.06 -15.60 -3.93
N LEU A 138 30.36 -16.38 -2.90
CA LEU A 138 30.04 -17.81 -2.86
C LEU A 138 28.54 -18.07 -2.71
N PHE A 139 27.80 -17.09 -2.20
CA PHE A 139 26.38 -17.23 -1.87
C PHE A 139 25.44 -16.58 -2.90
N LYS A 140 25.98 -15.91 -3.92
CA LYS A 140 25.18 -15.18 -4.93
C LYS A 140 24.09 -16.00 -5.61
N ASN A 141 24.26 -17.32 -5.70
CA ASN A 141 23.31 -18.23 -6.34
C ASN A 141 22.86 -19.40 -5.45
N GLN A 142 23.21 -19.40 -4.18
CA GLN A 142 22.86 -20.51 -3.28
C GLN A 142 21.48 -20.27 -2.67
N LYS A 143 20.61 -21.30 -2.76
CA LYS A 143 19.38 -21.35 -1.97
C LYS A 143 19.80 -21.55 -0.51
N LEU A 144 19.54 -20.56 0.32
CA LEU A 144 19.87 -20.63 1.74
C LEU A 144 19.14 -21.79 2.43
N PRO A 145 19.80 -22.44 3.42
CA PRO A 145 19.23 -23.54 4.18
C PRO A 145 18.08 -23.15 5.11
N PHE A 146 17.72 -21.88 5.21
CA PHE A 146 16.54 -21.41 5.95
C PHE A 146 15.21 -21.96 5.42
N LYS A 147 15.11 -23.30 5.30
CA LYS A 147 13.85 -23.93 4.83
C LYS A 147 12.66 -23.60 5.73
N HIS A 148 12.87 -23.46 7.04
CA HIS A 148 11.80 -23.18 8.00
C HIS A 148 11.53 -21.69 8.16
N VAL A 149 12.53 -20.84 8.25
CA VAL A 149 12.39 -19.39 8.28
C VAL A 149 11.79 -18.89 6.96
N ARG A 150 12.23 -19.44 5.81
CA ARG A 150 11.57 -19.20 4.52
C ARG A 150 10.12 -19.67 4.48
N LYS A 151 9.77 -20.84 5.03
CA LYS A 151 8.37 -21.27 5.07
C LYS A 151 7.49 -20.31 5.86
N SER A 152 7.95 -19.80 6.99
CA SER A 152 7.17 -18.88 7.81
C SER A 152 7.10 -17.47 7.22
N ILE A 153 8.18 -16.95 6.63
CA ILE A 153 8.23 -15.61 6.03
C ILE A 153 7.60 -15.59 4.66
N TYR A 154 7.85 -16.59 3.82
CA TYR A 154 7.14 -16.73 2.54
C TYR A 154 5.66 -17.06 2.72
N GLN A 155 5.25 -17.64 3.83
CA GLN A 155 3.82 -17.87 4.15
C GLN A 155 3.11 -16.60 4.64
N THR A 156 3.83 -15.61 5.13
CA THR A 156 3.20 -14.38 5.65
C THR A 156 3.34 -13.16 4.74
N ASN A 157 4.42 -13.05 3.95
CA ASN A 157 4.69 -11.85 3.15
C ASN A 157 5.15 -12.10 1.71
N HIS A 158 5.62 -13.30 1.36
CA HIS A 158 6.14 -13.60 0.03
C HIS A 158 5.63 -14.95 -0.46
N PHE A 159 5.14 -14.99 -1.67
CA PHE A 159 4.57 -16.18 -2.27
C PHE A 159 5.66 -17.13 -2.74
N SER A 160 5.71 -18.33 -2.18
CA SER A 160 6.50 -19.45 -2.72
C SER A 160 5.78 -20.12 -3.89
N GLY A 161 5.05 -19.34 -4.70
CA GLY A 161 4.24 -19.87 -5.77
C GLY A 161 5.01 -20.05 -7.08
N GLU A 162 4.56 -20.97 -7.90
CA GLU A 162 4.95 -21.01 -9.30
C GLU A 162 4.27 -19.85 -10.04
N MET A 163 5.05 -19.15 -10.86
CA MET A 163 4.53 -18.12 -11.73
C MET A 163 3.77 -18.77 -12.88
N VAL A 164 2.48 -18.52 -12.96
CA VAL A 164 1.64 -19.06 -14.05
C VAL A 164 1.45 -17.98 -15.10
N SER A 165 1.90 -18.24 -16.32
CA SER A 165 1.59 -17.33 -17.43
C SER A 165 0.11 -17.41 -17.78
N ALA A 166 -0.42 -16.33 -18.34
CA ALA A 166 -1.80 -16.27 -18.83
C ALA A 166 -2.15 -17.30 -19.90
N GLU A 167 -1.16 -17.94 -20.50
CA GLU A 167 -1.29 -19.01 -21.48
C GLU A 167 -1.39 -20.40 -20.83
N GLY A 168 -1.22 -20.49 -19.50
CA GLY A 168 -1.41 -21.75 -18.76
C GLY A 168 -2.86 -22.21 -18.85
N LYS A 169 -3.07 -23.52 -19.08
CA LYS A 169 -4.38 -24.13 -19.38
C LYS A 169 -5.47 -23.93 -18.32
N ASP A 170 -5.12 -23.43 -17.13
CA ASP A 170 -6.03 -23.34 -15.98
C ASP A 170 -6.66 -21.95 -15.80
N PHE A 171 -6.25 -20.96 -16.58
CA PHE A 171 -6.78 -19.58 -16.48
C PHE A 171 -7.06 -18.98 -17.85
N LYS A 172 -8.31 -18.54 -18.06
CA LYS A 172 -8.68 -17.73 -19.23
C LYS A 172 -8.22 -16.30 -19.05
N PHE A 173 -6.93 -16.06 -19.01
CA PHE A 173 -6.38 -14.70 -19.02
C PHE A 173 -6.42 -14.14 -20.43
N SER A 174 -6.85 -12.95 -20.58
CA SER A 174 -6.53 -12.12 -21.72
C SER A 174 -5.40 -11.14 -21.33
N ARG A 175 -4.81 -10.51 -22.32
CA ARG A 175 -3.55 -9.74 -22.32
C ARG A 175 -3.34 -8.68 -21.21
N ASN A 176 -4.22 -8.57 -20.23
CA ASN A 176 -4.23 -7.58 -19.18
C ASN A 176 -4.97 -8.14 -17.96
N ILE A 177 -4.58 -7.79 -16.73
CA ILE A 177 -5.26 -8.18 -15.50
C ILE A 177 -6.76 -7.82 -15.52
N HIS A 178 -7.11 -6.72 -16.16
CA HIS A 178 -8.50 -6.26 -16.32
C HIS A 178 -9.37 -7.22 -17.14
N LYS A 179 -8.76 -8.13 -17.89
CA LYS A 179 -9.49 -9.14 -18.68
C LYS A 179 -9.57 -10.51 -17.99
N PHE A 180 -9.17 -10.59 -16.73
CA PHE A 180 -9.44 -11.76 -15.91
C PHE A 180 -10.95 -11.89 -15.70
N GLU A 181 -11.48 -13.11 -15.88
CA GLU A 181 -12.89 -13.39 -15.62
C GLU A 181 -13.08 -13.66 -14.14
N TRP A 182 -13.67 -12.68 -13.46
CA TRP A 182 -13.96 -12.76 -12.04
C TRP A 182 -15.36 -13.35 -11.82
N ASP A 183 -15.48 -14.20 -10.81
CA ASP A 183 -16.79 -14.66 -10.35
C ASP A 183 -17.46 -13.53 -9.53
N VAL A 184 -18.51 -12.95 -10.12
CA VAL A 184 -19.25 -11.83 -9.54
C VAL A 184 -20.73 -12.18 -9.58
N LYS A 185 -21.40 -12.06 -8.45
CA LYS A 185 -22.87 -12.16 -8.40
C LYS A 185 -23.48 -11.11 -9.32
N ARG A 186 -24.51 -11.49 -10.06
CA ARG A 186 -25.18 -10.61 -11.03
C ARG A 186 -26.66 -10.60 -10.74
N THR A 187 -27.19 -9.45 -10.36
CA THR A 187 -28.64 -9.23 -10.30
C THR A 187 -29.14 -8.51 -11.56
N LYS A 188 -30.45 -8.56 -11.78
CA LYS A 188 -31.08 -7.72 -12.81
C LYS A 188 -30.98 -6.27 -12.40
N ILE A 189 -30.77 -5.38 -13.38
CA ILE A 189 -30.77 -3.94 -13.16
C ILE A 189 -32.08 -3.55 -12.48
N PRO A 190 -32.06 -2.86 -11.33
CA PRO A 190 -33.26 -2.36 -10.69
C PRO A 190 -34.04 -1.47 -11.66
N ALA A 191 -35.39 -1.60 -11.70
CA ALA A 191 -36.24 -0.81 -12.58
C ALA A 191 -36.16 0.70 -12.25
N LYS A 192 -35.87 1.03 -11.01
CA LYS A 192 -35.60 2.37 -10.49
C LYS A 192 -34.47 2.31 -9.51
N ILE A 193 -33.48 3.19 -9.64
CA ILE A 193 -32.43 3.38 -8.66
C ILE A 193 -32.85 4.56 -7.79
N ASP A 194 -33.29 4.27 -6.58
CA ASP A 194 -33.48 5.30 -5.55
C ASP A 194 -32.07 5.57 -4.96
N TYR A 195 -31.45 6.62 -5.47
CA TYR A 195 -30.16 7.06 -4.94
C TYR A 195 -30.39 7.86 -3.65
N ASN A 196 -29.92 7.29 -2.56
CA ASN A 196 -29.91 7.99 -1.29
C ASN A 196 -28.55 8.70 -1.13
N GLU A 197 -28.54 10.02 -1.12
CA GLU A 197 -27.35 10.84 -0.90
C GLU A 197 -26.63 10.58 0.45
N LYS A 198 -27.29 9.79 1.30
CA LYS A 198 -26.76 9.35 2.59
C LYS A 198 -25.43 8.60 2.45
N TYR A 199 -25.27 7.77 1.41
CA TYR A 199 -24.06 6.99 1.16
C TYR A 199 -23.25 7.61 0.03
N ARG A 200 -22.08 8.16 0.32
CA ARG A 200 -21.18 8.69 -0.68
C ARG A 200 -20.43 7.54 -1.35
N LEU A 201 -20.70 7.28 -2.61
CA LEU A 201 -20.05 6.21 -3.38
C LEU A 201 -18.81 6.75 -4.07
N ASN A 202 -17.67 6.12 -3.79
CA ASN A 202 -16.37 6.45 -4.37
C ASN A 202 -15.92 5.30 -5.27
N LEU A 203 -15.41 5.62 -6.45
CA LEU A 203 -14.87 4.62 -7.37
C LEU A 203 -13.35 4.76 -7.49
N ARG A 204 -12.62 3.71 -7.16
CA ARG A 204 -11.18 3.62 -7.43
C ARG A 204 -10.99 3.00 -8.79
N LEU A 205 -10.55 3.78 -9.76
CA LEU A 205 -10.40 3.39 -11.17
C LEU A 205 -8.92 3.39 -11.57
N SER A 206 -8.58 2.58 -12.58
CA SER A 206 -7.23 2.44 -13.11
C SER A 206 -7.14 2.51 -14.64
N GLU A 207 -8.29 2.48 -15.33
CA GLU A 207 -8.37 2.54 -16.79
C GLU A 207 -9.44 3.51 -17.27
N LEU A 208 -9.17 4.18 -18.41
CA LEU A 208 -10.15 5.09 -19.03
C LEU A 208 -11.42 4.38 -19.48
N ALA A 209 -11.32 3.11 -19.89
CA ALA A 209 -12.48 2.30 -20.26
C ALA A 209 -13.52 2.17 -19.14
N GLN A 210 -13.07 2.17 -17.88
CA GLN A 210 -13.95 2.15 -16.71
C GLN A 210 -14.72 3.47 -16.56
N VAL A 211 -14.06 4.60 -16.86
CA VAL A 211 -14.68 5.94 -16.86
C VAL A 211 -15.72 6.04 -17.98
N ASP A 212 -15.39 5.52 -19.18
CA ASP A 212 -16.31 5.52 -20.32
C ASP A 212 -17.55 4.66 -20.02
N GLU A 213 -17.38 3.50 -19.38
CA GLU A 213 -18.49 2.63 -19.01
C GLU A 213 -19.35 3.23 -17.90
N LEU A 214 -18.74 3.92 -16.94
CA LEU A 214 -19.45 4.70 -15.93
C LEU A 214 -20.28 5.79 -16.58
N GLY A 215 -19.76 6.51 -17.58
CA GLY A 215 -20.48 7.55 -18.30
C GLY A 215 -21.71 7.00 -19.03
N LYS A 216 -21.62 5.80 -19.64
CA LYS A 216 -22.76 5.11 -20.21
C LYS A 216 -23.80 4.72 -19.16
N TYR A 217 -23.31 4.25 -18.02
CA TYR A 217 -24.16 3.86 -16.89
C TYR A 217 -24.96 5.04 -16.36
N ILE A 218 -24.30 6.17 -16.05
CA ILE A 218 -24.96 7.41 -15.58
C ILE A 218 -26.02 7.88 -16.57
N LYS A 219 -25.69 7.91 -17.87
CA LYS A 219 -26.67 8.28 -18.91
C LYS A 219 -27.86 7.34 -18.94
N LYS A 220 -27.68 6.06 -18.74
CA LYS A 220 -28.72 5.04 -18.75
C LYS A 220 -29.71 5.17 -17.59
N ILE A 221 -29.17 5.44 -16.38
CA ILE A 221 -30.01 5.58 -15.17
C ILE A 221 -30.56 6.99 -14.97
N GLY A 222 -30.03 7.99 -15.68
CA GLY A 222 -30.51 9.38 -15.66
C GLY A 222 -30.17 10.18 -14.41
N VAL A 223 -29.31 9.64 -13.53
CA VAL A 223 -28.82 10.29 -12.29
C VAL A 223 -27.37 9.93 -12.07
N ASN A 224 -26.59 10.84 -11.43
CA ASN A 224 -25.23 10.53 -11.02
C ASN A 224 -25.20 10.07 -9.54
N PRO A 225 -24.96 8.78 -9.25
CA PRO A 225 -24.88 8.29 -7.88
C PRO A 225 -23.47 8.36 -7.30
N ILE A 226 -22.48 8.83 -8.06
CA ILE A 226 -21.07 8.79 -7.68
C ILE A 226 -20.64 10.11 -7.05
N TYR A 227 -20.08 10.02 -5.86
CA TYR A 227 -19.54 11.16 -5.13
C TYR A 227 -18.14 11.52 -5.62
N SER A 228 -17.24 10.54 -5.76
CA SER A 228 -15.87 10.78 -6.20
C SER A 228 -15.29 9.67 -7.06
N ILE A 229 -14.26 10.02 -7.83
CA ILE A 229 -13.38 9.09 -8.53
C ILE A 229 -11.96 9.26 -8.00
N GLU A 230 -11.41 8.17 -7.47
CA GLU A 230 -10.01 8.04 -7.09
C GLU A 230 -9.21 7.46 -8.26
N TYR A 231 -8.10 8.13 -8.63
CA TYR A 231 -7.26 7.72 -9.76
C TYR A 231 -5.78 8.00 -9.47
N GLY A 232 -4.89 7.08 -9.83
CA GLY A 232 -3.44 7.34 -9.81
C GLY A 232 -2.54 6.33 -9.09
N GLU A 233 -3.00 5.60 -8.08
CA GLU A 233 -2.14 4.68 -7.32
C GLU A 233 -1.66 3.51 -8.17
N ILE A 234 -2.56 2.86 -8.90
CA ILE A 234 -2.25 1.71 -9.75
C ILE A 234 -2.60 2.07 -11.18
N LEU A 235 -1.59 2.23 -11.98
CA LEU A 235 -1.72 2.44 -13.41
C LEU A 235 -1.01 1.30 -14.13
N ALA A 236 -1.77 0.31 -14.54
CA ALA A 236 -1.25 -0.91 -15.13
C ALA A 236 -0.48 -0.69 -16.45
N THR A 237 -0.71 0.42 -17.12
CA THR A 237 -0.25 0.63 -18.49
C THR A 237 0.71 1.80 -18.68
N CYS A 238 0.85 2.68 -17.72
CA CYS A 238 1.70 3.85 -17.84
C CYS A 238 2.39 4.26 -16.53
N ASP A 239 3.48 4.97 -16.68
CA ASP A 239 4.19 5.63 -15.58
C ASP A 239 3.43 6.91 -15.17
N LEU A 240 3.28 7.15 -13.87
CA LEU A 240 2.63 8.34 -13.31
C LEU A 240 3.18 9.66 -13.89
N VAL A 241 4.45 9.68 -14.30
CA VAL A 241 5.11 10.86 -14.85
C VAL A 241 5.27 10.79 -16.37
N SER A 242 4.49 9.96 -17.04
CA SER A 242 4.50 9.87 -18.51
C SER A 242 3.52 10.85 -19.15
N SER A 243 3.77 11.23 -20.40
CA SER A 243 2.83 12.02 -21.20
C SER A 243 1.48 11.31 -21.34
N SER A 244 1.50 9.98 -21.48
CA SER A 244 0.27 9.17 -21.55
C SER A 244 -0.58 9.28 -20.28
N PHE A 245 0.05 9.39 -19.10
CA PHE A 245 -0.68 9.63 -17.86
C PHE A 245 -1.28 11.04 -17.82
N SER A 246 -0.56 12.04 -18.26
CA SER A 246 -1.06 13.42 -18.33
C SER A 246 -2.32 13.53 -19.19
N GLU A 247 -2.34 12.84 -20.34
CA GLU A 247 -3.54 12.78 -21.20
C GLU A 247 -4.70 12.05 -20.52
N LEU A 248 -4.42 10.91 -19.86
CA LEU A 248 -5.44 10.14 -19.14
C LEU A 248 -6.06 10.95 -18.01
N ILE A 249 -5.23 11.56 -17.17
CA ILE A 249 -5.71 12.33 -16.03
C ILE A 249 -6.55 13.54 -16.47
N THR A 250 -6.18 14.19 -17.57
CA THR A 250 -6.94 15.29 -18.13
C THR A 250 -8.34 14.85 -18.56
N LYS A 251 -8.46 13.68 -19.17
CA LYS A 251 -9.76 13.12 -19.57
C LYS A 251 -10.62 12.74 -18.37
N VAL A 252 -10.01 12.12 -17.34
CA VAL A 252 -10.73 11.75 -16.11
C VAL A 252 -11.20 12.98 -15.36
N ARG A 253 -10.36 14.00 -15.19
CA ARG A 253 -10.71 15.28 -14.55
C ARG A 253 -11.86 15.98 -15.28
N LYS A 254 -11.78 16.04 -16.62
CA LYS A 254 -12.85 16.62 -17.42
C LYS A 254 -14.16 15.86 -17.21
N PHE A 255 -14.12 14.54 -17.25
CA PHE A 255 -15.31 13.71 -16.99
C PHE A 255 -15.91 13.99 -15.61
N CYS A 256 -15.06 14.06 -14.57
CA CYS A 256 -15.50 14.37 -13.21
C CYS A 256 -16.18 15.75 -13.15
N PHE A 257 -15.53 16.77 -13.70
CA PHE A 257 -16.06 18.13 -13.74
C PHE A 257 -17.41 18.20 -14.50
N ASP A 258 -17.50 17.60 -15.69
CA ASP A 258 -18.70 17.61 -16.51
C ASP A 258 -19.90 16.89 -15.83
N ASN A 259 -19.65 15.98 -14.90
CA ASN A 259 -20.68 15.19 -14.20
C ASN A 259 -20.87 15.58 -12.71
N GLY A 260 -20.21 16.62 -12.21
CA GLY A 260 -20.29 17.03 -10.80
C GLY A 260 -19.72 15.99 -9.82
N ILE A 261 -18.73 15.21 -10.26
CA ILE A 261 -18.04 14.17 -9.47
C ILE A 261 -16.73 14.75 -8.94
N LYS A 262 -16.40 14.53 -7.68
CA LYS A 262 -15.10 14.91 -7.13
C LYS A 262 -13.98 14.08 -7.73
N PHE A 263 -12.88 14.70 -8.02
CA PHE A 263 -11.68 14.05 -8.52
C PHE A 263 -10.61 13.96 -7.42
N GLN A 264 -10.19 12.76 -7.06
CA GLN A 264 -9.20 12.48 -6.02
C GLN A 264 -7.95 11.87 -6.66
N LEU A 265 -6.80 12.52 -6.45
CA LEU A 265 -5.52 12.02 -6.97
C LEU A 265 -4.84 11.14 -5.93
N SER A 266 -4.52 9.90 -6.30
CA SER A 266 -3.90 8.92 -5.39
C SER A 266 -2.41 8.73 -5.69
N THR A 267 -1.58 8.78 -4.64
CA THR A 267 -0.12 8.59 -4.74
C THR A 267 0.26 7.12 -4.58
N PRO A 268 1.42 6.69 -5.12
CA PRO A 268 1.91 5.33 -4.93
C PRO A 268 2.24 5.02 -3.47
N LYS A 269 1.94 3.78 -3.02
CA LYS A 269 2.35 3.27 -1.71
C LYS A 269 3.88 3.14 -1.62
N ILE A 270 4.47 2.39 -2.55
CA ILE A 270 5.92 2.16 -2.58
C ILE A 270 6.55 3.28 -3.41
N LEU A 271 7.21 4.22 -2.74
CA LEU A 271 7.87 5.35 -3.38
C LEU A 271 9.31 5.45 -2.88
N ILE A 272 10.21 4.79 -3.61
CA ILE A 272 11.63 4.74 -3.27
C ILE A 272 12.34 6.05 -3.62
N GLU A 273 13.46 6.30 -2.97
CA GLU A 273 14.26 7.52 -3.10
C GLU A 273 14.58 7.94 -4.54
N ARG A 274 14.81 6.97 -5.43
CA ARG A 274 15.11 7.23 -6.85
C ARG A 274 13.96 7.92 -7.59
N ASP A 275 12.74 7.53 -7.25
CA ASP A 275 11.53 7.96 -7.97
C ASP A 275 10.81 9.12 -7.24
N PHE A 276 11.22 9.42 -5.99
CA PHE A 276 10.52 10.34 -5.10
C PHE A 276 10.39 11.75 -5.69
N ASP A 277 11.51 12.40 -5.97
CA ASP A 277 11.52 13.78 -6.44
C ASP A 277 10.70 13.96 -7.71
N ARG A 278 10.87 13.01 -8.66
CA ARG A 278 10.14 13.05 -9.94
C ARG A 278 8.63 12.91 -9.76
N VAL A 279 8.19 12.01 -8.89
CA VAL A 279 6.76 11.82 -8.60
C VAL A 279 6.21 13.03 -7.85
N TYR A 280 6.96 13.53 -6.88
CA TYR A 280 6.57 14.68 -6.07
C TYR A 280 6.32 15.92 -6.94
N GLU A 281 7.31 16.31 -7.74
CA GLU A 281 7.21 17.49 -8.61
C GLU A 281 6.06 17.35 -9.63
N TYR A 282 5.89 16.18 -10.21
CA TYR A 282 4.82 15.96 -11.17
C TYR A 282 3.43 16.05 -10.51
N VAL A 283 3.23 15.41 -9.36
CA VAL A 283 1.96 15.50 -8.63
C VAL A 283 1.71 16.93 -8.14
N LYS A 284 2.75 17.64 -7.68
CA LYS A 284 2.64 19.06 -7.30
C LYS A 284 2.14 19.90 -8.48
N GLN A 285 2.66 19.68 -9.68
CA GLN A 285 2.17 20.37 -10.88
C GLN A 285 0.68 20.08 -11.16
N LEU A 286 0.24 18.83 -10.96
CA LEU A 286 -1.17 18.47 -11.13
C LEU A 286 -2.08 19.13 -10.07
N LEU A 287 -1.59 19.25 -8.84
CA LEU A 287 -2.32 19.89 -7.75
C LEU A 287 -2.47 21.40 -7.95
N LEU A 288 -1.51 22.05 -8.58
CA LEU A 288 -1.52 23.47 -8.89
C LEU A 288 -2.17 23.83 -10.23
N ALA A 289 -2.52 22.83 -11.06
CA ALA A 289 -3.15 23.04 -12.35
C ALA A 289 -4.68 23.14 -12.25
N GLU A 290 -5.31 23.96 -13.07
CA GLU A 290 -6.76 24.12 -13.13
C GLU A 290 -7.41 23.15 -14.13
N PRO A 291 -8.53 22.51 -13.75
CA PRO A 291 -9.10 22.39 -12.41
C PRO A 291 -8.23 21.51 -11.51
N ALA A 292 -7.97 21.94 -10.27
CA ALA A 292 -7.21 21.15 -9.32
C ALA A 292 -7.96 19.85 -8.90
N PRO A 293 -7.27 18.78 -8.46
CA PRO A 293 -7.92 17.70 -7.73
C PRO A 293 -8.60 18.22 -6.46
N ASP A 294 -9.74 17.62 -6.11
CA ASP A 294 -10.48 18.00 -4.90
C ASP A 294 -9.77 17.56 -3.62
N SER A 295 -8.98 16.49 -3.70
CA SER A 295 -8.15 15.98 -2.60
C SER A 295 -6.97 15.16 -3.09
N LEU A 296 -6.00 14.97 -2.21
CA LEU A 296 -4.81 14.13 -2.42
C LEU A 296 -4.83 12.94 -1.49
N ILE A 297 -4.91 11.72 -2.05
CA ILE A 297 -4.82 10.48 -1.29
C ILE A 297 -3.36 10.08 -1.16
N ILE A 298 -2.87 10.05 0.06
CA ILE A 298 -1.46 9.77 0.37
C ILE A 298 -1.31 8.35 0.90
N ASN A 299 -0.50 7.56 0.22
CA ASN A 299 -0.21 6.17 0.54
C ASN A 299 1.23 5.93 1.06
N ASN A 300 2.06 6.99 1.16
CA ASN A 300 3.45 6.90 1.59
C ASN A 300 3.75 7.93 2.67
N ILE A 301 4.37 7.51 3.77
CA ILE A 301 4.60 8.40 4.92
C ILE A 301 5.62 9.52 4.62
N GLY A 302 6.64 9.27 3.80
CA GLY A 302 7.57 10.30 3.36
C GLY A 302 6.89 11.32 2.44
N TYR A 303 5.94 10.86 1.62
CA TYR A 303 5.15 11.76 0.79
C TYR A 303 4.23 12.64 1.64
N PHE A 304 3.59 12.08 2.67
CA PHE A 304 2.83 12.85 3.65
C PHE A 304 3.68 13.96 4.26
N TRP A 305 4.89 13.63 4.72
CA TRP A 305 5.80 14.60 5.32
C TRP A 305 6.18 15.72 4.35
N ALA A 306 6.48 15.39 3.10
CA ALA A 306 6.81 16.38 2.10
C ALA A 306 5.65 17.35 1.82
N VAL A 307 4.42 16.82 1.68
CA VAL A 307 3.22 17.62 1.39
C VAL A 307 2.91 18.60 2.53
N ILE A 308 2.91 18.14 3.77
CA ILE A 308 2.56 19.03 4.91
C ILE A 308 3.58 20.13 5.17
N ASN A 309 4.81 19.98 4.68
CA ASN A 309 5.87 20.99 4.77
C ASN A 309 6.03 21.84 3.50
N ASP A 310 5.22 21.64 2.47
CA ASP A 310 5.24 22.45 1.26
C ASP A 310 4.11 23.49 1.28
N SER A 311 4.47 24.77 1.45
CA SER A 311 3.51 25.87 1.54
C SER A 311 2.62 26.04 0.30
N ASP A 312 3.06 25.55 -0.87
CA ASP A 312 2.29 25.69 -2.11
C ASP A 312 1.09 24.74 -2.17
N ILE A 313 1.17 23.57 -1.49
CA ILE A 313 0.18 22.50 -1.62
C ILE A 313 -0.37 21.99 -0.27
N ASN A 314 0.15 22.41 0.87
CA ASN A 314 -0.30 21.94 2.19
C ASN A 314 -1.74 22.34 2.56
N HIS A 315 -2.37 23.21 1.77
CA HIS A 315 -3.77 23.62 1.91
C HIS A 315 -4.76 22.66 1.23
N ILE A 316 -4.27 21.73 0.40
CA ILE A 316 -5.11 20.76 -0.31
C ILE A 316 -5.61 19.72 0.68
N PRO A 317 -6.91 19.34 0.65
CA PRO A 317 -7.44 18.30 1.52
C PRO A 317 -6.65 17.00 1.41
N ILE A 318 -6.16 16.50 2.54
CA ILE A 318 -5.36 15.28 2.62
C ILE A 318 -6.25 14.11 3.03
N GLU A 319 -6.19 13.06 2.24
CA GLU A 319 -6.76 11.75 2.58
C GLU A 319 -5.63 10.76 2.88
N ILE A 320 -5.76 9.99 3.94
CA ILE A 320 -4.83 8.90 4.24
C ILE A 320 -5.37 7.60 3.64
N GLY A 321 -4.67 7.12 2.64
CA GLY A 321 -5.00 5.87 1.95
C GLY A 321 -4.47 4.61 2.66
N GLN A 322 -4.78 3.46 2.07
CA GLN A 322 -4.45 2.14 2.61
C GLN A 322 -2.93 1.85 2.72
N GLY A 323 -2.11 2.66 2.05
CA GLY A 323 -0.66 2.50 2.05
C GLY A 323 0.02 2.88 3.35
N ILE A 324 -0.59 3.71 4.19
CA ILE A 324 -0.06 4.08 5.50
C ILE A 324 -0.72 3.23 6.58
N ASN A 325 0.09 2.51 7.37
CA ASN A 325 -0.38 1.56 8.37
C ASN A 325 -0.99 2.24 9.62
N LEU A 326 -2.21 2.77 9.51
CA LEU A 326 -2.96 3.40 10.60
C LEU A 326 -3.98 2.44 11.22
N LEU A 327 -3.50 1.44 11.95
CA LEU A 327 -4.33 0.36 12.49
C LEU A 327 -4.95 0.64 13.88
N ASN A 328 -4.93 1.89 14.36
CA ASN A 328 -5.55 2.27 15.63
C ASN A 328 -5.80 3.77 15.73
N SER A 329 -6.76 4.13 16.58
CA SER A 329 -7.19 5.52 16.77
C SER A 329 -6.07 6.47 17.22
N LEU A 330 -5.09 6.00 17.97
CA LEU A 330 -4.00 6.83 18.45
C LEU A 330 -3.03 7.19 17.33
N SER A 331 -2.69 6.24 16.47
CA SER A 331 -1.85 6.50 15.27
C SER A 331 -2.51 7.54 14.35
N ILE A 332 -3.83 7.44 14.16
CA ILE A 332 -4.58 8.41 13.35
C ILE A 332 -4.52 9.80 13.99
N LYS A 333 -4.79 9.90 15.30
CA LYS A 333 -4.70 11.17 16.03
C LYS A 333 -3.30 11.77 15.98
N CYS A 334 -2.26 10.95 16.04
CA CYS A 334 -0.88 11.42 15.93
C CYS A 334 -0.61 12.12 14.59
N LEU A 335 -1.06 11.54 13.47
CA LEU A 335 -0.91 12.21 12.18
C LEU A 335 -1.80 13.43 12.03
N ASN A 336 -3.06 13.36 12.49
CA ASN A 336 -3.98 14.47 12.45
C ASN A 336 -3.51 15.70 13.27
N ASN A 337 -2.71 15.48 14.31
CA ASN A 337 -2.08 16.55 15.08
C ASN A 337 -0.91 17.24 14.34
N LEU A 338 -0.34 16.60 13.32
CA LEU A 338 0.71 17.18 12.49
C LEU A 338 0.13 18.04 11.36
N ALA A 339 -0.93 17.57 10.75
CA ALA A 339 -1.69 18.30 9.74
C ALA A 339 -3.15 17.79 9.74
N PRO A 340 -4.14 18.67 9.49
CA PRO A 340 -5.54 18.27 9.39
C PRO A 340 -5.73 17.20 8.31
N ILE A 341 -6.30 16.06 8.70
CA ILE A 341 -6.66 14.98 7.79
C ILE A 341 -8.14 15.09 7.49
N ASP A 342 -8.48 15.16 6.19
CA ASP A 342 -9.86 15.23 5.74
C ASP A 342 -10.55 13.87 5.75
N THR A 343 -9.83 12.83 5.27
CA THR A 343 -10.41 11.48 5.11
C THR A 343 -9.40 10.40 5.52
N VAL A 344 -9.90 9.32 6.14
CA VAL A 344 -9.10 8.12 6.46
C VAL A 344 -9.77 6.89 5.87
N ASP A 345 -9.01 6.06 5.12
CA ASP A 345 -9.46 4.77 4.60
C ASP A 345 -9.19 3.65 5.61
N PHE A 346 -10.26 2.99 6.08
CA PHE A 346 -10.24 1.92 7.07
C PHE A 346 -10.15 0.51 6.49
N THR A 347 -10.06 0.37 5.19
CA THR A 347 -10.07 -0.95 4.52
C THR A 347 -8.91 -1.87 4.97
N SER A 348 -7.80 -1.30 5.42
CA SER A 348 -6.63 -2.06 5.90
C SER A 348 -6.83 -2.77 7.24
N PHE A 349 -7.94 -2.53 7.94
CA PHE A 349 -8.22 -3.23 9.19
C PHE A 349 -8.51 -4.71 8.93
N LYS A 350 -7.96 -5.58 9.78
CA LYS A 350 -8.03 -7.02 9.62
C LYS A 350 -9.45 -7.55 9.72
N ASP A 351 -10.26 -6.93 10.58
CA ASP A 351 -11.65 -7.29 10.82
C ASP A 351 -12.51 -6.04 11.02
N MET A 352 -13.78 -6.17 10.70
CA MET A 352 -14.76 -5.09 10.77
C MET A 352 -15.01 -4.61 12.20
N GLU A 353 -14.97 -5.49 13.18
CA GLU A 353 -15.19 -5.12 14.60
C GLU A 353 -14.10 -4.16 15.08
N SER A 354 -12.83 -4.47 14.78
CA SER A 354 -11.70 -3.59 15.10
C SER A 354 -11.78 -2.25 14.36
N ALA A 355 -12.23 -2.24 13.11
CA ALA A 355 -12.47 -1.02 12.35
C ALA A 355 -13.54 -0.17 13.04
N ILE A 356 -14.73 -0.72 13.32
CA ILE A 356 -15.85 -0.04 13.97
C ILE A 356 -15.43 0.52 15.35
N LYS A 357 -14.70 -0.26 16.15
CA LYS A 357 -14.20 0.17 17.46
C LYS A 357 -13.24 1.37 17.35
N THR A 358 -12.45 1.42 16.31
CA THR A 358 -11.54 2.54 16.04
C THR A 358 -12.31 3.75 15.52
N ILE A 359 -13.21 3.56 14.55
CA ILE A 359 -14.08 4.60 13.98
C ILE A 359 -14.83 5.35 15.08
N LYS A 360 -15.51 4.64 15.98
CA LYS A 360 -16.25 5.24 17.11
C LYS A 360 -15.39 6.17 17.98
N LYS A 361 -14.07 5.97 18.01
CA LYS A 361 -13.13 6.80 18.80
C LYS A 361 -12.62 8.05 18.07
N ILE A 362 -12.77 8.10 16.76
CA ILE A 362 -12.19 9.20 15.95
C ILE A 362 -13.19 9.93 15.07
N LYS A 363 -14.41 9.45 14.96
CA LYS A 363 -15.45 10.05 14.08
C LYS A 363 -15.73 11.52 14.30
N ASN A 364 -15.36 12.06 15.46
CA ASN A 364 -15.47 13.49 15.77
C ASN A 364 -14.18 14.26 15.47
N ASP A 365 -13.07 13.56 15.19
CA ASP A 365 -11.75 14.15 14.93
C ASP A 365 -11.44 14.21 13.43
N ILE A 366 -12.05 13.30 12.65
CA ILE A 366 -11.83 13.15 11.20
C ILE A 366 -13.17 13.36 10.49
N PRO A 367 -13.28 14.29 9.53
CA PRO A 367 -14.54 14.63 8.86
C PRO A 367 -15.13 13.48 8.04
N ASN A 368 -14.29 12.74 7.32
CA ASN A 368 -14.74 11.68 6.42
C ASN A 368 -14.02 10.37 6.71
N LEU A 369 -14.80 9.29 6.77
CA LEU A 369 -14.30 7.94 7.03
C LEU A 369 -14.71 7.04 5.87
N LYS A 370 -13.72 6.43 5.25
CA LYS A 370 -13.85 5.65 4.01
C LYS A 370 -13.65 4.15 4.27
N TYR A 371 -14.44 3.30 3.60
CA TYR A 371 -14.30 1.86 3.67
C TYR A 371 -14.62 1.20 2.32
N THR A 372 -13.79 0.26 1.88
CA THR A 372 -14.02 -0.48 0.63
C THR A 372 -15.01 -1.62 0.88
N ILE A 373 -16.10 -1.64 0.11
CA ILE A 373 -17.20 -2.62 0.23
C ILE A 373 -17.31 -3.55 -0.99
N ALA A 374 -16.70 -3.18 -2.10
CA ALA A 374 -16.72 -3.99 -3.31
C ALA A 374 -15.42 -3.87 -4.10
N GLY A 375 -15.09 -4.89 -4.86
CA GLY A 375 -13.96 -4.90 -5.78
C GLY A 375 -12.86 -5.89 -5.41
N ASN A 376 -11.68 -5.71 -5.96
CA ASN A 376 -10.57 -6.60 -5.72
C ASN A 376 -9.88 -6.32 -4.38
N LYS A 377 -9.82 -7.32 -3.54
CA LYS A 377 -9.03 -7.21 -2.31
C LYS A 377 -7.55 -7.25 -2.66
N LYS A 378 -6.85 -6.16 -2.34
CA LYS A 378 -5.40 -6.08 -2.51
C LYS A 378 -4.70 -7.00 -1.51
N VAL A 379 -3.73 -7.74 -2.00
CA VAL A 379 -2.69 -8.40 -1.19
C VAL A 379 -1.51 -7.43 -1.10
N PRO A 380 -0.56 -7.60 -0.17
CA PRO A 380 0.57 -6.69 -0.07
C PRO A 380 1.28 -6.48 -1.41
N SER A 381 1.51 -5.22 -1.78
CA SER A 381 2.31 -4.86 -2.95
C SER A 381 3.79 -5.11 -2.65
N MET A 382 4.58 -5.45 -3.69
CA MET A 382 6.01 -5.69 -3.58
C MET A 382 6.80 -4.78 -4.50
N GLY A 383 7.94 -4.28 -4.03
CA GLY A 383 8.88 -3.47 -4.82
C GLY A 383 9.69 -4.26 -5.85
N LEU A 384 9.52 -5.58 -5.89
CA LEU A 384 10.24 -6.50 -6.76
C LEU A 384 9.37 -6.97 -7.92
N CYS A 385 9.98 -7.12 -9.11
CA CYS A 385 9.33 -7.69 -10.28
C CYS A 385 9.54 -9.22 -10.32
N PRO A 386 8.50 -10.04 -10.15
CA PRO A 386 8.64 -11.49 -10.14
C PRO A 386 8.93 -12.08 -11.53
N LEU A 387 8.66 -11.32 -12.59
CA LEU A 387 8.89 -11.73 -13.98
C LEU A 387 10.35 -11.62 -14.39
N ASN A 388 11.17 -11.05 -13.55
CA ASN A 388 12.57 -10.84 -13.81
C ASN A 388 13.42 -11.60 -12.79
N ASN A 389 13.83 -12.82 -13.17
CA ASN A 389 14.64 -13.70 -12.32
C ASN A 389 16.06 -13.18 -12.05
N ASP A 390 16.52 -12.17 -12.78
CA ASP A 390 17.87 -11.63 -12.66
C ASP A 390 17.94 -10.48 -11.67
N SER A 391 17.38 -10.68 -10.48
CA SER A 391 17.65 -9.84 -9.33
C SER A 391 17.27 -8.35 -9.43
N ALA A 392 17.07 -7.77 -8.30
CA ALA A 392 16.87 -6.36 -7.94
C ALA A 392 17.72 -5.28 -8.66
N ILE A 393 18.50 -5.64 -9.66
CA ILE A 393 19.49 -4.77 -10.33
C ILE A 393 19.11 -4.42 -11.76
N ILE A 394 18.00 -4.92 -12.30
CA ILE A 394 17.70 -4.66 -13.68
C ILE A 394 17.29 -3.20 -13.86
N SER A 395 18.14 -2.50 -14.60
CA SER A 395 17.72 -1.22 -15.13
C SER A 395 16.48 -1.44 -16.01
N ARG A 396 15.45 -0.60 -15.88
CA ARG A 396 14.28 -0.59 -16.78
C ARG A 396 14.67 -0.68 -18.26
N LEU A 397 15.89 -0.24 -18.61
CA LEU A 397 16.44 -0.22 -19.97
C LEU A 397 16.67 -1.62 -20.55
N SER A 398 16.86 -2.65 -19.73
CA SER A 398 17.08 -4.03 -20.19
C SER A 398 15.82 -4.91 -20.11
N CYS A 399 14.76 -4.45 -19.46
CA CYS A 399 13.51 -5.18 -19.31
C CYS A 399 12.67 -5.11 -20.58
N LYS A 400 12.30 -6.26 -21.15
CA LYS A 400 11.37 -6.36 -22.30
C LYS A 400 9.90 -6.15 -21.92
N ALA A 401 9.62 -5.73 -20.67
CA ALA A 401 8.31 -5.47 -20.11
C ALA A 401 7.28 -6.60 -20.36
N PRO A 402 7.56 -7.85 -19.98
CA PRO A 402 6.61 -8.96 -20.22
C PRO A 402 5.28 -8.73 -19.52
N CYS A 403 5.27 -8.01 -18.39
CA CYS A 403 4.06 -7.62 -17.65
C CYS A 403 3.06 -6.80 -18.49
N HIS A 404 3.52 -6.11 -19.53
CA HIS A 404 2.65 -5.37 -20.44
C HIS A 404 2.10 -6.26 -21.59
N LYS A 405 2.62 -7.46 -21.74
CA LYS A 405 2.29 -8.36 -22.85
C LYS A 405 1.30 -9.45 -22.49
N GLY A 406 1.08 -9.71 -21.21
CA GLY A 406 0.20 -10.76 -20.72
C GLY A 406 -0.31 -10.51 -19.32
N GLY A 407 -1.33 -11.23 -18.91
CA GLY A 407 -1.78 -11.32 -17.51
C GLY A 407 -0.96 -12.39 -16.78
N PHE A 408 -0.69 -12.16 -15.51
CA PHE A 408 0.10 -13.06 -14.68
C PHE A 408 -0.57 -13.27 -13.33
N ALA A 409 -0.32 -14.44 -12.76
CA ALA A 409 -0.74 -14.74 -11.40
C ALA A 409 0.34 -15.56 -10.67
N LEU A 410 0.41 -15.41 -9.37
CA LEU A 410 1.19 -16.28 -8.50
C LEU A 410 0.30 -17.38 -7.96
N LYS A 411 0.75 -18.63 -8.06
CA LYS A 411 0.07 -19.76 -7.46
C LYS A 411 0.77 -20.14 -6.15
N ASP A 412 0.02 -20.15 -5.07
CA ASP A 412 0.49 -20.69 -3.80
C ASP A 412 -0.04 -22.13 -3.64
N PRO A 413 0.84 -23.13 -3.78
CA PRO A 413 0.43 -24.54 -3.66
C PRO A 413 -0.04 -24.91 -2.24
N SER A 414 0.48 -24.20 -1.21
CA SER A 414 0.15 -24.49 0.19
C SER A 414 -1.25 -24.01 0.55
N LEU A 415 -1.64 -22.86 0.04
CA LEU A 415 -2.96 -22.26 0.23
C LEU A 415 -3.97 -22.72 -0.83
N LYS A 416 -3.50 -23.41 -1.88
CA LYS A 416 -4.29 -23.76 -3.07
C LYS A 416 -4.98 -22.52 -3.69
N LYS A 417 -4.34 -21.37 -3.58
CA LYS A 417 -4.83 -20.07 -4.06
C LYS A 417 -4.00 -19.55 -5.20
N VAL A 418 -4.62 -18.71 -6.00
CA VAL A 418 -4.02 -18.00 -7.11
C VAL A 418 -4.19 -16.52 -6.85
N PHE A 419 -3.13 -15.74 -7.09
CA PHE A 419 -3.12 -14.30 -6.86
C PHE A 419 -2.80 -13.61 -8.18
N PRO A 420 -3.79 -13.10 -8.88
CA PRO A 420 -3.57 -12.24 -10.04
C PRO A 420 -2.74 -11.03 -9.66
N PHE A 421 -1.81 -10.63 -10.53
CA PHE A 421 -1.01 -9.44 -10.28
C PHE A 421 -0.78 -8.60 -11.54
N THR A 422 -0.52 -7.34 -11.31
CA THR A 422 -0.05 -6.40 -12.33
C THR A 422 1.18 -5.65 -11.85
N CYS A 423 2.01 -5.19 -12.77
CA CYS A 423 3.14 -4.32 -12.47
C CYS A 423 2.83 -2.91 -12.96
N ASP A 424 3.07 -1.92 -12.11
CA ASP A 424 2.95 -0.53 -12.51
C ASP A 424 4.16 -0.03 -13.33
N GLY A 425 4.09 1.20 -13.81
CA GLY A 425 5.18 1.83 -14.55
C GLY A 425 6.51 1.98 -13.80
N PHE A 426 6.51 1.77 -12.47
CA PHE A 426 7.70 1.76 -11.62
C PHE A 426 8.22 0.35 -11.32
N CYS A 427 7.70 -0.68 -12.01
CA CYS A 427 8.05 -2.09 -11.80
C CYS A 427 7.73 -2.60 -10.39
N ARG A 428 6.66 -2.10 -9.76
CA ARG A 428 6.12 -2.63 -8.52
C ARG A 428 5.00 -3.59 -8.81
N MET A 429 4.93 -4.66 -8.05
CA MET A 429 3.90 -5.68 -8.21
C MET A 429 2.73 -5.39 -7.28
N HIS A 430 1.55 -5.30 -7.84
CA HIS A 430 0.27 -5.22 -7.13
C HIS A 430 -0.46 -6.53 -7.30
N MET A 431 -0.68 -7.23 -6.19
CA MET A 431 -1.37 -8.52 -6.16
C MET A 431 -2.78 -8.39 -5.63
N PHE A 432 -3.65 -9.28 -6.08
CA PHE A 432 -5.04 -9.31 -5.70
C PHE A 432 -5.49 -10.72 -5.33
N GLU A 433 -6.46 -10.85 -4.45
CA GLU A 433 -7.16 -12.13 -4.27
C GLU A 433 -7.90 -12.49 -5.57
N ASP A 434 -8.13 -13.78 -5.79
CA ASP A 434 -8.83 -14.31 -6.96
C ASP A 434 -10.35 -14.15 -6.90
N THR A 435 -10.86 -13.53 -5.84
CA THR A 435 -12.28 -13.27 -5.61
C THR A 435 -12.57 -11.78 -5.56
N VAL A 436 -13.76 -11.40 -5.99
CA VAL A 436 -14.27 -10.04 -5.86
C VAL A 436 -15.10 -9.94 -4.59
N MET A 437 -14.73 -9.01 -3.74
CA MET A 437 -15.52 -8.67 -2.55
C MET A 437 -16.83 -7.99 -2.96
N GLN A 438 -17.92 -8.37 -2.34
CA GLN A 438 -19.26 -7.79 -2.49
C GLN A 438 -19.94 -7.76 -1.12
N ASP A 439 -19.42 -6.93 -0.21
CA ASP A 439 -19.86 -6.88 1.19
C ASP A 439 -20.84 -5.72 1.42
N PHE A 440 -21.98 -5.80 0.75
CA PHE A 440 -23.01 -4.76 0.82
C PHE A 440 -23.86 -4.86 2.09
N SER A 441 -23.87 -6.00 2.76
CA SER A 441 -24.63 -6.22 4.00
C SER A 441 -24.11 -5.41 5.18
N CYS A 442 -22.81 -5.06 5.17
CA CYS A 442 -22.19 -4.31 6.26
C CYS A 442 -22.36 -2.77 6.16
N VAL A 443 -22.89 -2.26 5.05
CA VAL A 443 -22.97 -0.81 4.77
C VAL A 443 -23.70 -0.06 5.86
N LYS A 444 -24.88 -0.55 6.28
CA LYS A 444 -25.66 0.09 7.33
C LYS A 444 -24.91 0.13 8.67
N GLU A 445 -24.29 -0.97 9.08
CA GLU A 445 -23.53 -1.05 10.34
C GLU A 445 -22.32 -0.10 10.33
N LEU A 446 -21.59 -0.04 9.21
CA LEU A 446 -20.47 0.87 9.02
C LEU A 446 -20.92 2.34 9.05
N TYR A 447 -22.04 2.65 8.38
CA TYR A 447 -22.61 4.00 8.37
C TYR A 447 -23.03 4.44 9.79
N ASP A 448 -23.73 3.59 10.53
CA ASP A 448 -24.15 3.84 11.90
C ASP A 448 -22.93 4.01 12.84
N ALA A 449 -21.81 3.38 12.53
CA ALA A 449 -20.55 3.58 13.23
C ALA A 449 -19.89 4.93 12.94
N GLY A 450 -20.13 5.50 11.74
CA GLY A 450 -19.58 6.80 11.31
C GLY A 450 -18.89 6.82 9.95
N VAL A 451 -18.87 5.70 9.20
CA VAL A 451 -18.39 5.67 7.83
C VAL A 451 -19.39 6.40 6.93
N ASN A 452 -18.94 7.37 6.17
CA ASN A 452 -19.78 8.14 5.26
C ASN A 452 -19.39 7.98 3.79
N GLU A 453 -18.26 7.32 3.50
CA GLU A 453 -17.76 7.08 2.15
C GLU A 453 -17.49 5.59 1.92
N PHE A 454 -18.09 5.04 0.85
CA PHE A 454 -18.02 3.63 0.49
C PHE A 454 -17.32 3.45 -0.85
N VAL A 455 -16.24 2.67 -0.88
CA VAL A 455 -15.37 2.52 -2.04
C VAL A 455 -15.67 1.25 -2.81
N PHE A 456 -15.73 1.38 -4.13
CA PHE A 456 -15.70 0.29 -5.09
C PHE A 456 -14.32 0.29 -5.76
N ASP A 457 -13.52 -0.74 -5.51
CA ASP A 457 -12.16 -0.84 -6.05
C ASP A 457 -12.14 -1.63 -7.36
N PHE A 458 -12.03 -0.91 -8.47
CA PHE A 458 -11.92 -1.48 -9.80
C PHE A 458 -10.46 -1.59 -10.29
N SER A 459 -9.47 -1.44 -9.42
CA SER A 459 -8.05 -1.40 -9.81
C SER A 459 -7.59 -2.58 -10.68
N ALA A 460 -8.20 -3.75 -10.54
CA ALA A 460 -7.90 -4.93 -11.34
C ALA A 460 -9.11 -5.48 -12.13
N LEU A 461 -10.25 -4.79 -12.11
CA LEU A 461 -11.48 -5.23 -12.77
C LEU A 461 -11.63 -4.63 -14.17
N ASP A 462 -12.15 -5.42 -15.09
CA ASP A 462 -12.58 -4.94 -16.41
C ASP A 462 -13.73 -3.94 -16.27
N SER A 463 -13.81 -3.00 -17.19
CA SER A 463 -14.86 -1.95 -17.23
C SER A 463 -16.29 -2.49 -17.19
N LYS A 464 -16.52 -3.70 -17.71
CA LYS A 464 -17.84 -4.37 -17.66
C LYS A 464 -18.37 -4.60 -16.25
N TYR A 465 -17.48 -4.66 -15.23
CA TYR A 465 -17.89 -4.86 -13.85
C TYR A 465 -18.40 -3.59 -13.17
N VAL A 466 -18.16 -2.41 -13.72
CA VAL A 466 -18.66 -1.14 -13.17
C VAL A 466 -20.20 -1.16 -13.02
N PRO A 467 -20.98 -1.36 -14.08
CA PRO A 467 -22.45 -1.40 -13.92
C PRO A 467 -22.92 -2.62 -13.11
N ILE A 468 -22.19 -3.73 -13.13
CA ILE A 468 -22.58 -4.95 -12.39
C ILE A 468 -22.55 -4.69 -10.89
N LEU A 469 -21.40 -4.24 -10.35
CA LEU A 469 -21.24 -4.01 -8.91
C LEU A 469 -22.13 -2.87 -8.39
N LEU A 470 -22.31 -1.82 -9.19
CA LEU A 470 -23.23 -0.73 -8.82
C LEU A 470 -24.69 -1.22 -8.76
N ASN A 471 -25.14 -2.02 -9.72
CA ASN A 471 -26.49 -2.60 -9.69
C ASN A 471 -26.71 -3.53 -8.49
N GLU A 472 -25.71 -4.36 -8.16
CA GLU A 472 -25.76 -5.23 -6.96
C GLU A 472 -25.94 -4.41 -5.69
N PHE A 473 -25.15 -3.33 -5.55
CA PHE A 473 -25.23 -2.44 -4.41
C PHE A 473 -26.63 -1.82 -4.26
N PHE A 474 -27.19 -1.23 -5.33
CA PHE A 474 -28.51 -0.62 -5.29
C PHE A 474 -29.64 -1.64 -5.10
N SER A 475 -29.41 -2.90 -5.52
CA SER A 475 -30.36 -3.99 -5.24
C SER A 475 -30.33 -4.45 -3.79
N ALA A 476 -29.16 -4.41 -3.16
CA ALA A 476 -28.96 -4.82 -1.77
C ALA A 476 -29.33 -3.72 -0.75
N ASN A 477 -29.28 -2.46 -1.17
CA ASN A 477 -29.56 -1.28 -0.32
C ASN A 477 -30.61 -0.39 -1.02
N PRO A 478 -31.87 -0.83 -1.05
CA PRO A 478 -32.93 -0.11 -1.75
C PRO A 478 -33.39 1.18 -1.08
N ASP A 479 -33.01 1.41 0.23
CA ASP A 479 -33.48 2.55 1.05
C ASP A 479 -32.32 3.48 1.47
#